data_a7e2398c2e5f764ccd10c887fbbcdf14
#
_entry.id   a7e2398c2e5f764ccd10c887fbbcdf14
#
_cell.length_a   1.000
_cell.length_b   1.000
_cell.length_c   1.000
_cell.angle_alpha   90.00
_cell.angle_beta   90.00
_cell.angle_gamma   90.00
#
_symmetry.space_group_name_H-M   'P 1'
#
loop_
_entity.id
_entity.type
_entity.pdbx_description
1 polymer ?
#
loop_
_entity_poly.entity_id
_entity_poly.type
_entity_poly.pdbx_seq_one_letter_code
_entity_poly.pdbx_strand_id
1 'polypeptide(L)'
;AGWQRLVDSDKLDLSEVRVLATTPVYSEFNWSVRPRMSHALRQKLTQALLKLDPRQPAHREVLTALGAPKLIAAQPEQFAALEQAARSAGMLDKKPGN
;
A
#
# COMPACT_ATOMS: atom_id res chain seq x y z
N ALA A 1 6.92 6.26 -0.26
CA ALA A 1 6.51 6.60 -1.63
C ALA A 1 6.52 8.09 -1.93
N GLY A 2 6.00 8.95 -1.04
CA GLY A 2 6.01 10.40 -1.27
C GLY A 2 7.41 10.97 -1.42
N TRP A 3 8.34 10.55 -0.58
CA TRP A 3 9.73 10.95 -0.64
C TRP A 3 10.35 10.58 -1.99
N GLN A 4 10.21 9.33 -2.42
CA GLN A 4 10.79 8.86 -3.67
C GLN A 4 10.22 9.59 -4.89
N ARG A 5 8.92 9.88 -4.86
CA ARG A 5 8.27 10.66 -5.92
C ARG A 5 8.85 12.08 -6.02
N LEU A 6 9.14 12.72 -4.88
CA LEU A 6 9.73 14.04 -4.86
C LEU A 6 11.16 14.01 -5.40
N VAL A 7 11.94 13.00 -5.04
CA VAL A 7 13.31 12.82 -5.57
C VAL A 7 13.26 12.60 -7.07
N ASP A 8 12.40 11.70 -7.54
CA ASP A 8 12.31 11.35 -8.97
C ASP A 8 11.79 12.50 -9.83
N SER A 9 11.00 13.40 -9.25
CA SER A 9 10.41 14.54 -9.98
C SER A 9 11.29 15.80 -9.99
N ASP A 10 12.49 15.76 -9.41
CA ASP A 10 13.40 16.88 -9.27
C ASP A 10 12.80 18.10 -8.53
N LYS A 11 11.74 17.89 -7.75
CA LYS A 11 11.11 18.95 -6.96
C LYS A 11 11.77 19.15 -5.61
N LEU A 12 12.74 18.32 -5.27
CA LEU A 12 13.41 18.33 -3.98
C LEU A 12 14.90 18.53 -4.18
N ASP A 13 15.45 19.56 -3.53
CA ASP A 13 16.89 19.81 -3.52
C ASP A 13 17.52 19.01 -2.37
N LEU A 14 18.22 17.93 -2.72
CA LEU A 14 18.87 17.06 -1.76
C LEU A 14 20.04 17.73 -1.03
N SER A 15 20.51 18.89 -1.50
CA SER A 15 21.53 19.64 -0.78
C SER A 15 20.97 20.40 0.44
N GLU A 16 19.66 20.64 0.47
CA GLU A 16 18.99 21.39 1.54
C GLU A 16 18.32 20.51 2.59
N VAL A 17 18.08 19.24 2.27
CA VAL A 17 17.40 18.29 3.16
C VAL A 17 18.16 16.98 3.22
N ARG A 18 18.00 16.26 4.32
CA ARG A 18 18.57 14.92 4.46
C ARG A 18 17.61 13.99 5.18
N VAL A 19 17.73 12.72 4.88
CA VAL A 19 16.96 11.67 5.58
C VAL A 19 17.58 11.48 6.97
N LEU A 20 16.78 11.66 8.01
CA LEU A 20 17.19 11.43 9.40
C LEU A 20 16.99 9.98 9.82
N ALA A 21 15.95 9.34 9.32
CA ALA A 21 15.63 7.97 9.67
C ALA A 21 14.77 7.34 8.56
N THR A 22 14.86 6.04 8.43
CA THR A 22 14.03 5.25 7.51
C THR A 22 13.29 4.19 8.31
N THR A 23 11.97 4.12 8.15
CA THR A 23 11.16 3.11 8.81
C THR A 23 11.33 1.74 8.15
N PRO A 24 10.94 0.64 8.82
CA PRO A 24 10.81 -0.65 8.14
C PRO A 24 9.87 -0.55 6.94
N VAL A 25 10.10 -1.41 5.94
CA VAL A 25 9.27 -1.48 4.75
C VAL A 25 7.86 -1.94 5.13
N TYR A 26 6.83 -1.33 4.54
CA TYR A 26 5.44 -1.69 4.76
C TYR A 26 4.63 -1.50 3.48
N SER A 27 3.46 -2.13 3.42
CA SER A 27 2.51 -1.93 2.32
C SER A 27 1.67 -0.68 2.61
N GLU A 28 1.63 0.26 1.66
CA GLU A 28 0.96 1.55 1.88
C GLU A 28 -0.56 1.41 1.89
N PHE A 29 -1.10 0.75 0.88
CA PHE A 29 -2.55 0.63 0.71
C PHE A 29 -2.93 -0.81 0.46
N ASN A 30 -4.16 -1.13 0.81
CA ASN A 30 -4.75 -2.41 0.49
C ASN A 30 -6.13 -2.22 -0.14
N TRP A 31 -6.58 -3.23 -0.86
CA TRP A 31 -7.94 -3.33 -1.32
C TRP A 31 -8.70 -4.25 -0.38
N SER A 32 -9.81 -3.77 0.16
CA SER A 32 -10.62 -4.51 1.12
C SER A 32 -12.02 -4.70 0.57
N VAL A 33 -12.63 -5.83 0.93
CA VAL A 33 -14.00 -6.16 0.54
C VAL A 33 -14.86 -6.29 1.78
N ARG A 34 -16.17 -6.16 1.58
CA ARG A 34 -17.13 -6.34 2.67
C ARG A 34 -17.10 -7.78 3.18
N PRO A 35 -17.25 -8.01 4.50
CA PRO A 35 -17.25 -9.36 5.06
C PRO A 35 -18.34 -10.27 4.44
N ARG A 36 -19.45 -9.66 3.97
CA ARG A 36 -20.59 -10.38 3.39
C ARG A 36 -20.41 -10.77 1.92
N MET A 37 -19.33 -10.32 1.28
CA MET A 37 -19.06 -10.73 -0.10
C MET A 37 -18.91 -12.25 -0.18
N SER A 38 -19.53 -12.88 -1.19
CA SER A 38 -19.43 -14.32 -1.37
C SER A 38 -17.96 -14.74 -1.54
N HIS A 39 -17.63 -15.91 -1.01
CA HIS A 39 -16.27 -16.45 -1.10
C HIS A 39 -15.84 -16.62 -2.56
N ALA A 40 -16.74 -17.11 -3.42
CA ALA A 40 -16.46 -17.30 -4.84
C ALA A 40 -16.12 -15.97 -5.54
N LEU A 41 -16.88 -14.92 -5.28
CA LEU A 41 -16.63 -13.61 -5.86
C LEU A 41 -15.31 -13.03 -5.34
N ARG A 42 -15.04 -13.18 -4.05
CA ARG A 42 -13.79 -12.74 -3.44
C ARG A 42 -12.58 -13.41 -4.09
N GLN A 43 -12.65 -14.71 -4.30
CA GLN A 43 -11.58 -15.44 -4.97
C GLN A 43 -11.37 -14.98 -6.41
N LYS A 44 -12.44 -14.74 -7.16
CA LYS A 44 -12.36 -14.26 -8.53
C LYS A 44 -11.70 -12.89 -8.60
N LEU A 45 -12.08 -11.98 -7.72
CA LEU A 45 -11.48 -10.63 -7.65
C LEU A 45 -10.00 -10.72 -7.29
N THR A 46 -9.66 -11.51 -6.28
CA THR A 46 -8.27 -11.69 -5.84
C THR A 46 -7.41 -12.22 -6.98
N GLN A 47 -7.88 -13.26 -7.66
CA GLN A 47 -7.15 -13.84 -8.79
C GLN A 47 -6.99 -12.85 -9.94
N ALA A 48 -8.03 -12.08 -10.25
CA ALA A 48 -7.97 -11.08 -11.30
C ALA A 48 -6.94 -10.00 -11.01
N LEU A 49 -6.91 -9.50 -9.77
CA LEU A 49 -5.96 -8.47 -9.36
C LEU A 49 -4.52 -9.00 -9.32
N LEU A 50 -4.32 -10.23 -8.84
CA LEU A 50 -2.98 -10.84 -8.78
C LEU A 50 -2.42 -11.21 -10.15
N LYS A 51 -3.28 -11.35 -11.17
CA LYS A 51 -2.85 -11.63 -12.54
C LYS A 51 -2.35 -10.39 -13.28
N LEU A 52 -2.52 -9.20 -12.75
CA LEU A 52 -2.03 -7.99 -13.38
C LEU A 52 -0.51 -8.02 -13.48
N ASP A 53 -0.01 -8.09 -14.71
CA ASP A 53 1.40 -8.25 -15.02
C ASP A 53 1.94 -6.93 -15.61
N PRO A 54 2.90 -6.27 -14.94
CA PRO A 54 3.45 -5.01 -15.44
C PRO A 54 4.19 -5.13 -16.78
N ARG A 55 4.51 -6.35 -17.24
CA ARG A 55 5.13 -6.59 -18.53
C ARG A 55 4.14 -6.50 -19.68
N GLN A 56 2.82 -6.63 -19.41
CA GLN A 56 1.79 -6.50 -20.44
C GLN A 56 1.29 -5.05 -20.49
N PRO A 57 1.29 -4.41 -21.69
CA PRO A 57 0.91 -2.99 -21.82
C PRO A 57 -0.48 -2.66 -21.28
N ALA A 58 -1.48 -3.50 -21.56
CA ALA A 58 -2.85 -3.28 -21.05
C ALA A 58 -2.92 -3.36 -19.52
N HIS A 59 -2.20 -4.30 -18.92
CA HIS A 59 -2.15 -4.44 -17.46
C HIS A 59 -1.38 -3.29 -16.83
N ARG A 60 -0.31 -2.84 -17.47
CA ARG A 60 0.49 -1.70 -17.00
C ARG A 60 -0.34 -0.43 -16.92
N GLU A 61 -1.23 -0.22 -17.88
CA GLU A 61 -2.13 0.92 -17.87
C GLU A 61 -3.03 0.92 -16.64
N VAL A 62 -3.60 -0.24 -16.30
CA VAL A 62 -4.42 -0.42 -15.09
C VAL A 62 -3.58 -0.17 -13.82
N LEU A 63 -2.39 -0.76 -13.75
CA LEU A 63 -1.51 -0.60 -12.58
C LEU A 63 -1.09 0.85 -12.40
N THR A 64 -0.83 1.56 -13.50
CA THR A 64 -0.50 3.00 -13.46
C THR A 64 -1.67 3.80 -12.89
N ALA A 65 -2.90 3.49 -13.34
CA ALA A 65 -4.10 4.15 -12.83
C ALA A 65 -4.31 3.88 -11.33
N LEU A 66 -3.95 2.68 -10.87
CA LEU A 66 -4.01 2.32 -9.45
C LEU A 66 -2.86 2.91 -8.63
N GLY A 67 -1.84 3.45 -9.28
CA GLY A 67 -0.67 3.99 -8.62
C GLY A 67 0.24 2.94 -8.01
N ALA A 68 0.21 1.71 -8.52
CA ALA A 68 0.99 0.60 -7.98
C ALA A 68 1.76 -0.12 -9.09
N PRO A 69 3.03 -0.49 -8.86
CA PRO A 69 3.78 -1.26 -9.87
C PRO A 69 3.34 -2.72 -9.93
N LYS A 70 2.72 -3.22 -8.86
CA LYS A 70 2.29 -4.61 -8.75
C LYS A 70 1.30 -4.74 -7.59
N LEU A 71 0.41 -5.71 -7.70
CA LEU A 71 -0.47 -6.10 -6.60
C LEU A 71 -0.02 -7.46 -6.04
N ILE A 72 0.00 -7.57 -4.74
CA ILE A 72 0.41 -8.78 -4.03
C ILE A 72 -0.69 -9.20 -3.05
N ALA A 73 -0.68 -10.47 -2.67
CA ALA A 73 -1.60 -10.97 -1.66
C ALA A 73 -1.33 -10.27 -0.31
N ALA A 74 -2.39 -9.76 0.32
CA ALA A 74 -2.26 -9.09 1.61
C ALA A 74 -2.10 -10.10 2.73
N GLN A 75 -1.15 -9.84 3.61
CA GLN A 75 -0.93 -10.60 4.85
C GLN A 75 -0.89 -9.63 6.03
N PRO A 76 -1.47 -10.00 7.19
CA PRO A 76 -1.46 -9.11 8.35
C PRO A 76 -0.06 -8.65 8.76
N GLU A 77 0.94 -9.49 8.59
CA GLU A 77 2.33 -9.22 8.95
C GLU A 77 2.92 -8.03 8.18
N GLN A 78 2.42 -7.76 6.98
CA GLN A 78 2.87 -6.64 6.16
C GLN A 78 2.56 -5.28 6.79
N PHE A 79 1.61 -5.24 7.71
CA PHE A 79 1.15 -4.02 8.37
C PHE A 79 1.60 -3.91 9.82
N ALA A 80 2.38 -4.88 10.31
CA ALA A 80 2.80 -4.93 11.72
C ALA A 80 3.53 -3.67 12.17
N ALA A 81 4.44 -3.14 11.34
CA ALA A 81 5.18 -1.93 11.66
C ALA A 81 4.27 -0.70 11.76
N LEU A 82 3.27 -0.60 10.88
CA LEU A 82 2.28 0.48 10.92
C LEU A 82 1.40 0.36 12.15
N GLU A 83 0.95 -0.84 12.50
CA GLU A 83 0.16 -1.08 13.69
C GLU A 83 0.92 -0.66 14.94
N GLN A 84 2.18 -1.05 15.03
CA GLN A 84 3.04 -0.69 16.15
C GLN A 84 3.21 0.83 16.27
N ALA A 85 3.45 1.50 15.15
CA ALA A 85 3.58 2.95 15.13
C ALA A 85 2.26 3.62 15.57
N ALA A 86 1.13 3.14 15.09
CA ALA A 86 -0.18 3.68 15.44
C ALA A 86 -0.49 3.48 16.93
N ARG A 87 -0.11 2.34 17.51
CA ARG A 87 -0.24 2.09 18.95
C ARG A 87 0.63 3.04 19.76
N SER A 88 1.89 3.21 19.34
CA SER A 88 2.81 4.12 20.02
C SER A 88 2.35 5.57 19.98
N ALA A 89 1.62 5.94 18.93
CA ALA A 89 1.03 7.28 18.79
C ALA A 89 -0.34 7.42 19.46
N GLY A 90 -0.86 6.37 20.09
CA GLY A 90 -2.16 6.39 20.76
C GLY A 90 -3.35 6.40 19.81
N MET A 91 -3.14 6.06 18.53
CA MET A 91 -4.20 6.13 17.51
C MET A 91 -5.13 4.91 17.54
N LEU A 92 -4.67 3.79 18.09
CA LEU A 92 -5.43 2.55 18.13
C LEU A 92 -6.05 2.25 19.48
N ASP A 93 -5.80 3.09 20.48
CA ASP A 93 -6.30 2.86 21.85
C ASP A 93 -7.75 3.31 22.03
N LYS A 94 -8.29 4.03 21.05
CA LYS A 94 -9.68 4.46 21.07
C LYS A 94 -10.57 3.37 20.53
N LYS A 95 -11.56 2.95 21.31
CA LYS A 95 -12.52 1.94 20.88
C LYS A 95 -13.39 2.51 19.76
N PRO A 96 -13.54 1.77 18.63
CA PRO A 96 -14.45 2.22 17.57
C PRO A 96 -15.89 2.29 18.07
N GLY A 97 -16.65 3.27 17.59
CA GLY A 97 -18.07 3.39 17.88
C GLY A 97 -18.42 4.10 19.20
N ASN A 98 -17.46 4.65 19.88
CA ASN A 98 -17.70 5.46 21.08
C ASN A 98 -17.77 6.94 20.74
#